data_fa1df4f6868c18b1c14fa478c87c4208
#
_entry.id   fa1df4f6868c18b1c14fa478c87c4208
#
_cell.length_a   1.000
_cell.length_b   1.000
_cell.length_c   1.000
_cell.angle_alpha   90.00
_cell.angle_beta   90.00
_cell.angle_gamma   90.00
#
_symmetry.space_group_name_H-M   'P 1'
#
loop_
_entity.id
_entity.type
_entity.pdbx_description
1 polymer ?
#
loop_
_entity_poly.entity_id
_entity_poly.type
_entity_poly.pdbx_seq_one_letter_code
_entity_poly.pdbx_strand_id
1 'polypeptide(L)'
;LVCEHLALNHVRRLETASGMVELRGRSLRIDGEAVELAPAPLLLFRALLGAGGAVLSREALAELLELRGSVHALDMTVSRLRAALPDGALVETVVKRGYRIRV
;
A
#
# COMPACT_ATOMS: atom_id res chain seq x y z
N LEU A 1 -18.13 -19.01 6.30
CA LEU A 1 -18.72 -18.47 7.51
C LEU A 1 -17.69 -17.67 8.28
N VAL A 2 -16.86 -18.37 9.05
CA VAL A 2 -15.83 -17.68 9.82
C VAL A 2 -14.87 -16.94 8.89
N CYS A 3 -14.53 -17.55 7.77
CA CYS A 3 -13.65 -16.91 6.78
C CYS A 3 -14.26 -15.65 6.20
N GLU A 4 -15.55 -15.68 5.88
CA GLU A 4 -16.24 -14.50 5.36
C GLU A 4 -16.28 -13.39 6.39
N HIS A 5 -16.55 -13.74 7.63
CA HIS A 5 -16.56 -12.77 8.70
C HIS A 5 -15.18 -12.13 8.89
N LEU A 6 -14.14 -12.95 8.85
CA LEU A 6 -12.78 -12.46 8.95
C LEU A 6 -12.42 -11.56 7.78
N ALA A 7 -12.90 -11.88 6.58
CA ALA A 7 -12.66 -11.06 5.40
C ALA A 7 -13.27 -9.66 5.54
N LEU A 8 -14.49 -9.57 6.08
CA LEU A 8 -15.16 -8.29 6.29
C LEU A 8 -14.46 -7.43 7.34
N ASN A 9 -13.91 -8.09 8.37
CA ASN A 9 -13.24 -7.39 9.46
C ASN A 9 -11.72 -7.54 9.40
N HIS A 10 -11.21 -7.90 8.23
CA HIS A 10 -9.81 -8.20 8.08
C HIS A 10 -8.95 -6.96 8.37
N VAL A 11 -7.99 -7.15 9.28
CA VAL A 11 -7.01 -6.12 9.61
C VAL A 11 -5.66 -6.59 9.09
N ARG A 12 -5.04 -5.77 8.27
CA ARG A 12 -3.68 -6.04 7.81
C ARG A 12 -2.71 -5.30 8.71
N ARG A 13 -1.82 -6.04 9.30
CA ARG A 13 -0.77 -5.48 10.14
C ARG A 13 0.57 -5.90 9.58
N LEU A 14 1.47 -4.96 9.55
CA LEU A 14 2.82 -5.22 9.07
C LEU A 14 3.79 -4.33 9.86
N GLU A 15 4.78 -4.97 10.46
CA GLU A 15 5.85 -4.23 11.10
C GLU A 15 6.82 -3.76 10.03
N THR A 16 7.02 -2.46 9.95
CA THR A 16 7.80 -1.82 8.90
C THR A 16 8.93 -0.99 9.46
N ALA A 17 9.78 -0.47 8.58
CA ALA A 17 10.85 0.44 8.96
C ALA A 17 10.33 1.71 9.64
N SER A 18 9.07 2.08 9.38
CA SER A 18 8.43 3.26 9.99
C SER A 18 7.57 2.92 11.21
N GLY A 19 7.60 1.68 11.66
CA GLY A 19 6.80 1.20 12.78
C GLY A 19 5.69 0.27 12.34
N MET A 20 4.76 0.00 13.26
CA MET A 20 3.63 -0.90 12.96
C MET A 20 2.62 -0.20 12.09
N VAL A 21 2.33 -0.80 10.94
CA VAL A 21 1.28 -0.33 10.05
C VAL A 21 0.06 -1.21 10.23
N GLU A 22 -1.08 -0.59 10.44
CA GLU A 22 -2.34 -1.29 10.62
C GLU A 22 -3.38 -0.70 9.67
N LEU A 23 -3.93 -1.55 8.82
CA LEU A 23 -4.95 -1.15 7.86
C LEU A 23 -6.22 -1.97 8.11
N ARG A 24 -7.30 -1.27 8.44
CA ARG A 24 -8.62 -1.89 8.62
C ARG A 24 -9.60 -1.16 7.71
N GLY A 25 -10.03 -1.83 6.63
CA GLY A 25 -10.89 -1.20 5.65
C GLY A 25 -10.25 0.04 5.06
N ARG A 26 -10.79 1.21 5.39
CA ARG A 26 -10.24 2.51 4.96
C ARG A 26 -9.44 3.21 6.05
N SER A 27 -9.43 2.64 7.24
CA SER A 27 -8.70 3.23 8.37
C SER A 27 -7.27 2.77 8.35
N LEU A 28 -6.36 3.70 8.21
CA LEU A 28 -4.93 3.41 8.22
C LEU A 28 -4.30 4.06 9.44
N ARG A 29 -3.49 3.28 10.15
CA ARG A 29 -2.67 3.80 11.24
C ARG A 29 -1.23 3.37 11.05
N ILE A 30 -0.33 4.29 11.25
CA ILE A 30 1.10 4.01 11.20
C ILE A 30 1.68 4.45 12.52
N ASP A 31 2.21 3.50 13.27
CA ASP A 31 2.77 3.71 14.60
C ASP A 31 1.77 4.41 15.53
N GLY A 32 0.51 4.03 15.42
CA GLY A 32 -0.57 4.58 16.23
C GLY A 32 -1.20 5.85 15.71
N GLU A 33 -0.63 6.48 14.70
CA GLU A 33 -1.17 7.71 14.12
C GLU A 33 -2.11 7.42 12.95
N ALA A 34 -3.28 8.04 12.96
CA ALA A 34 -4.23 7.91 11.86
C ALA A 34 -3.71 8.65 10.63
N VAL A 35 -3.81 7.99 9.48
CA VAL A 35 -3.40 8.56 8.19
C VAL A 35 -4.57 8.44 7.23
N GLU A 36 -4.91 9.54 6.57
CA GLU A 36 -5.97 9.52 5.56
C GLU A 36 -5.36 9.42 4.17
N LEU A 37 -5.88 8.48 3.38
CA LEU A 37 -5.46 8.30 2.00
C LEU A 37 -6.68 8.39 1.08
N ALA A 38 -6.48 9.01 -0.07
CA ALA A 38 -7.47 8.99 -1.16
C ALA A 38 -7.64 7.54 -1.65
N PRO A 39 -8.75 7.21 -2.34
CA PRO A 39 -9.02 5.83 -2.73
C PRO A 39 -7.91 5.13 -3.51
N ALA A 40 -7.34 5.76 -4.51
CA ALA A 40 -6.30 5.13 -5.32
C ALA A 40 -5.00 4.89 -4.54
N PRO A 41 -4.45 5.87 -3.81
CA PRO A 41 -3.31 5.62 -2.93
C PRO A 41 -3.57 4.56 -1.87
N LEU A 42 -4.78 4.52 -1.32
CA LEU A 42 -5.16 3.51 -0.33
C LEU A 42 -5.13 2.10 -0.93
N LEU A 43 -5.66 1.95 -2.12
CA LEU A 43 -5.67 0.67 -2.81
C LEU A 43 -4.25 0.19 -3.12
N LEU A 44 -3.40 1.10 -3.56
CA LEU A 44 -1.98 0.83 -3.80
C LEU A 44 -1.29 0.38 -2.52
N PHE A 45 -1.50 1.11 -1.44
CA PHE A 45 -0.87 0.79 -0.16
C PHE A 45 -1.32 -0.57 0.36
N ARG A 46 -2.61 -0.86 0.23
CA ARG A 46 -3.16 -2.17 0.62
C ARG A 46 -2.48 -3.32 -0.14
N ALA A 47 -2.27 -3.14 -1.43
CA ALA A 47 -1.60 -4.14 -2.26
C ALA A 47 -0.16 -4.37 -1.78
N LEU A 48 0.55 -3.28 -1.51
CA LEU A 48 1.93 -3.36 -1.04
C LEU A 48 2.03 -4.02 0.35
N LEU A 49 1.10 -3.70 1.25
CA LEU A 49 1.03 -4.35 2.56
C LEU A 49 0.76 -5.84 2.42
N GLY A 50 -0.13 -6.20 1.51
CA GLY A 50 -0.46 -7.61 1.27
C GLY A 50 0.73 -8.42 0.79
N ALA A 51 1.69 -7.78 0.14
CA ALA A 51 2.91 -8.43 -0.31
C ALA A 51 3.95 -8.60 0.81
N GLY A 52 3.73 -7.96 1.97
CA GLY A 52 4.59 -8.16 3.14
C GLY A 52 6.05 -7.76 2.96
N GLY A 53 6.32 -6.78 2.11
CA GLY A 53 7.68 -6.34 1.82
C GLY A 53 8.24 -6.90 0.52
N ALA A 54 7.55 -7.84 -0.11
CA ALA A 54 7.96 -8.34 -1.43
C ALA A 54 7.74 -7.26 -2.49
N VAL A 55 8.57 -7.27 -3.51
CA VAL A 55 8.48 -6.32 -4.62
C VAL A 55 7.31 -6.70 -5.53
N LEU A 56 6.45 -5.71 -5.82
CA LEU A 56 5.41 -5.87 -6.82
C LEU A 56 5.81 -5.07 -8.06
N SER A 57 5.68 -5.68 -9.23
CA SER A 57 6.05 -5.01 -10.48
C SER A 57 5.12 -3.85 -10.78
N ARG A 58 5.63 -2.87 -11.52
CA ARG A 58 4.83 -1.70 -11.91
C ARG A 58 3.63 -2.12 -12.77
N GLU A 59 3.84 -3.08 -13.65
CA GLU A 59 2.77 -3.61 -14.50
C GLU A 59 1.69 -4.31 -13.67
N ALA A 60 2.07 -5.12 -12.70
CA ALA A 60 1.12 -5.80 -11.82
C ALA A 60 0.32 -4.80 -11.00
N LEU A 61 0.97 -3.76 -10.49
CA LEU A 61 0.30 -2.73 -9.72
C LEU A 61 -0.64 -1.90 -10.58
N ALA A 62 -0.21 -1.53 -11.79
CA ALA A 62 -1.05 -0.78 -12.72
C ALA A 62 -2.31 -1.58 -13.08
N GLU A 63 -2.16 -2.87 -13.27
CA GLU A 63 -3.27 -3.77 -13.58
C GLU A 63 -4.22 -3.88 -12.39
N LEU A 64 -3.68 -4.06 -11.19
CA LEU A 64 -4.47 -4.14 -9.97
C LEU A 64 -5.28 -2.86 -9.71
N LEU A 65 -4.71 -1.71 -10.03
CA LEU A 65 -5.37 -0.41 -9.87
C LEU A 65 -6.25 -0.04 -11.07
N GLU A 66 -6.39 -0.94 -12.02
CA GLU A 66 -7.18 -0.72 -13.23
C GLU A 66 -6.73 0.51 -14.03
N LEU A 67 -5.43 0.75 -14.05
CA LEU A 67 -4.84 1.88 -14.77
C LEU A 67 -4.54 1.55 -16.23
N ARG A 68 -5.04 0.42 -16.71
CA ARG A 68 -4.88 -0.03 -18.12
C ARG A 68 -3.42 -0.09 -18.57
N GLY A 69 -2.55 -0.51 -17.65
CA GLY A 69 -1.13 -0.60 -17.93
C GLY A 69 -0.39 0.73 -17.97
N SER A 70 -1.04 1.83 -17.59
CA SER A 70 -0.39 3.13 -17.54
C SER A 70 0.57 3.22 -16.37
N VAL A 71 1.84 3.04 -16.64
CA VAL A 71 2.91 3.14 -15.64
C VAL A 71 3.03 4.57 -15.13
N HIS A 72 2.78 5.55 -15.99
CA HIS A 72 2.82 6.95 -15.60
C HIS A 72 1.74 7.28 -14.56
N ALA A 73 0.52 6.78 -14.76
CA ALA A 73 -0.56 6.97 -13.80
C ALA A 73 -0.23 6.30 -12.46
N LEU A 74 0.42 5.14 -12.51
CA LEU A 74 0.88 4.47 -11.31
C LEU A 74 1.91 5.32 -10.57
N ASP A 75 2.89 5.86 -11.27
CA ASP A 75 3.93 6.69 -10.66
C ASP A 75 3.34 7.92 -9.99
N MET A 76 2.30 8.51 -10.58
CA MET A 76 1.58 9.63 -9.98
C MET A 76 0.87 9.19 -8.69
N THR A 77 0.28 8.01 -8.70
CA THR A 77 -0.39 7.47 -7.51
C THR A 77 0.63 7.21 -6.40
N VAL A 78 1.78 6.67 -6.74
CA VAL A 78 2.87 6.46 -5.79
C VAL A 78 3.33 7.79 -5.18
N SER A 79 3.48 8.81 -5.99
CA SER A 79 3.85 10.15 -5.53
C SER A 79 2.84 10.68 -4.51
N ARG A 80 1.55 10.54 -4.80
CA ARG A 80 0.49 10.97 -3.90
C ARG A 80 0.49 10.17 -2.60
N LEU A 81 0.72 8.87 -2.70
CA LEU A 81 0.82 8.02 -1.52
C LEU A 81 1.97 8.47 -0.62
N ARG A 82 3.14 8.67 -1.20
CA ARG A 82 4.32 9.12 -0.44
C ARG A 82 4.09 10.46 0.24
N ALA A 83 3.41 11.38 -0.44
CA ALA A 83 3.13 12.70 0.13
C ALA A 83 2.17 12.63 1.31
N ALA A 84 1.26 11.65 1.31
CA ALA A 84 0.27 11.49 2.37
C ALA A 84 0.80 10.72 3.58
N LEU A 85 1.88 9.97 3.41
CA LEU A 85 2.47 9.18 4.51
C LEU A 85 3.36 10.04 5.39
N PRO A 86 3.42 9.75 6.70
CA PRO A 86 4.36 10.45 7.60
C PRO A 86 5.81 10.29 7.17
N ASP A 87 6.14 9.12 6.59
CA ASP A 87 7.46 8.85 6.04
C ASP A 87 7.28 8.27 4.64
N GLY A 88 7.53 9.08 3.64
CA GLY A 88 7.40 8.66 2.23
C GLY A 88 8.39 7.58 1.83
N ALA A 89 9.49 7.44 2.56
CA ALA A 89 10.48 6.40 2.28
C ALA A 89 9.95 5.00 2.59
N LEU A 90 8.81 4.90 3.28
CA LEU A 90 8.17 3.62 3.56
C LEU A 90 7.83 2.87 2.27
N VAL A 91 7.46 3.60 1.22
CA VAL A 91 7.23 3.01 -0.09
C VAL A 91 8.53 3.15 -0.88
N GLU A 92 9.22 2.05 -1.05
CA GLU A 92 10.53 2.03 -1.69
C GLU A 92 10.41 1.69 -3.18
N THR A 93 11.15 2.44 -4.01
CA THR A 93 11.31 2.10 -5.42
C THR A 93 12.45 1.10 -5.56
N VAL A 94 12.17 -0.04 -6.16
CA VAL A 94 13.21 -1.01 -6.50
C VAL A 94 13.47 -0.87 -8.00
N VAL A 95 14.62 -0.32 -8.33
CA VAL A 95 14.98 0.02 -9.72
C VAL A 95 14.80 -1.19 -10.64
N LYS A 96 14.08 -0.98 -11.75
CA LYS A 96 13.77 -1.99 -12.77
C LYS A 96 12.90 -3.15 -12.28
N ARG A 97 12.39 -3.11 -11.05
CA ARG A 97 11.56 -4.18 -10.51
C ARG A 97 10.17 -3.70 -10.10
N GLY A 98 10.07 -2.58 -9.42
CA GLY A 98 8.77 -2.08 -8.99
C GLY A 98 8.84 -1.35 -7.65
N TYR A 99 7.85 -1.62 -6.82
CA TYR A 99 7.73 -0.96 -5.51
C TYR A 99 7.53 -1.98 -4.41
N ARG A 100 7.89 -1.60 -3.19
CA ARG A 100 7.69 -2.44 -2.00
C ARG A 100 7.53 -1.56 -0.76
N ILE A 101 6.98 -2.16 0.29
CA ILE A 101 7.02 -1.56 1.63
C ILE A 101 8.35 -1.92 2.27
N ARG A 102 9.00 -0.97 2.89
CA ARG A 102 10.25 -1.22 3.61
C ARG A 102 9.92 -1.86 4.97
N VAL A 103 10.34 -3.07 5.13
CA VAL A 103 10.14 -3.83 6.36
C VAL A 103 11.41 -3.98 7.17
#